data_30e67e9d69107dc1a47ca0ca6720244e
#
_entry.id   30e67e9d69107dc1a47ca0ca6720244e
#
_cell.length_a   1.000
_cell.length_b   1.000
_cell.length_c   1.000
_cell.angle_alpha   90.00
_cell.angle_beta   90.00
_cell.angle_gamma   90.00
#
_symmetry.space_group_name_H-M   'P 1'
#
loop_
_entity.id
_entity.type
_entity.pdbx_description
1 polymer ?
#
loop_
_entity_poly.entity_id
_entity_poly.type
_entity_poly.pdbx_seq_one_letter_code
_entity_poly.pdbx_strand_id
1 'polypeptide(L)'
;IRDQRLSRGLGDVYKRQIVENKNAQLLNKNWQFKNTIDEKWYDAIVPGCVHLDLLENKLIPNPFVRNNEKKLQWIAEEDWTYRLHFVPEKEILRNKNKVILFEGLDTYADIFLNGIKILSSNNMFHPWEKEISEILKNGVNDLEVCFRSPTKEVFAQMRQLKYQLPADNDQAGKTSPFTRKAPYHYGWDWGPCFVTSGIWRNVSLIGWSDWHVKRSSITNCELEANTAHLL
;
A
#
# COMPACT_ATOMS: atom_id res chain seq x y z
N ILE A 1 -38.61 -23.71 1.64
CA ILE A 1 -37.42 -23.53 0.78
C ILE A 1 -37.34 -22.04 0.53
N ARG A 2 -36.63 -21.29 1.36
CA ARG A 2 -36.38 -19.84 1.20
C ARG A 2 -35.06 -19.65 0.48
N ASP A 3 -35.15 -18.90 -0.55
CA ASP A 3 -34.12 -18.55 -1.50
C ASP A 3 -32.91 -17.87 -0.82
N GLN A 4 -31.75 -18.54 -0.79
CA GLN A 4 -30.47 -18.02 -0.28
C GLN A 4 -29.71 -17.14 -1.29
N ARG A 5 -30.40 -16.39 -2.15
CA ARG A 5 -29.77 -15.63 -3.25
C ARG A 5 -29.59 -14.13 -3.02
N LEU A 6 -29.75 -13.61 -1.80
CA LEU A 6 -29.69 -12.16 -1.56
C LEU A 6 -28.57 -11.71 -0.62
N SER A 7 -27.40 -12.34 -0.63
CA SER A 7 -26.22 -11.78 0.05
C SER A 7 -24.93 -11.96 -0.74
N ARG A 8 -24.96 -11.75 -2.06
CA ARG A 8 -23.73 -11.44 -2.76
C ARG A 8 -23.46 -9.97 -2.55
N GLY A 9 -22.70 -9.69 -1.48
CA GLY A 9 -22.27 -8.33 -1.16
C GLY A 9 -21.47 -7.71 -2.31
N LEU A 10 -21.51 -6.39 -2.40
CA LEU A 10 -20.75 -5.54 -3.31
C LEU A 10 -19.25 -5.90 -3.44
N GLY A 11 -18.70 -6.70 -2.53
CA GLY A 11 -17.35 -7.23 -2.59
C GLY A 11 -17.04 -8.17 -3.77
N ASP A 12 -18.03 -8.84 -4.35
CA ASP A 12 -17.82 -9.72 -5.50
C ASP A 12 -17.74 -8.99 -6.85
N VAL A 13 -18.22 -7.76 -6.91
CA VAL A 13 -18.16 -6.92 -8.13
C VAL A 13 -16.75 -6.38 -8.37
N TYR A 14 -15.91 -6.35 -7.33
CA TYR A 14 -14.50 -5.90 -7.41
C TYR A 14 -13.47 -7.02 -7.46
N LYS A 15 -13.87 -8.27 -7.60
CA LYS A 15 -12.91 -9.25 -8.11
C LYS A 15 -12.59 -8.84 -9.53
N ARG A 16 -11.56 -7.97 -9.69
CA ARG A 16 -10.83 -7.91 -10.94
C ARG A 16 -10.58 -9.36 -11.33
N GLN A 17 -11.23 -9.83 -12.40
CA GLN A 17 -10.70 -10.95 -13.12
C GLN A 17 -9.27 -10.53 -13.45
N ILE A 18 -8.32 -11.08 -12.73
CA ILE A 18 -6.96 -11.16 -13.19
C ILE A 18 -7.09 -12.12 -14.38
N VAL A 19 -7.44 -11.58 -15.54
CA VAL A 19 -7.06 -12.21 -16.79
C VAL A 19 -5.57 -12.41 -16.57
N GLU A 20 -5.10 -13.65 -16.61
CA GLU A 20 -3.68 -13.97 -16.52
C GLU A 20 -2.96 -13.11 -17.56
N ASN A 21 -2.56 -11.94 -17.13
CA ASN A 21 -1.88 -11.01 -18.00
C ASN A 21 -0.44 -11.51 -18.03
N LYS A 22 -0.11 -12.30 -19.03
CA LYS A 22 1.25 -12.82 -19.27
C LYS A 22 2.34 -11.74 -19.24
N ASN A 23 1.92 -10.49 -19.20
CA ASN A 23 2.78 -9.31 -19.12
C ASN A 23 2.81 -8.66 -17.73
N ALA A 24 2.36 -9.35 -16.68
CA ALA A 24 2.39 -8.84 -15.31
C ALA A 24 2.91 -9.91 -14.34
N GLN A 25 3.95 -9.57 -13.59
CA GLN A 25 4.53 -10.37 -12.51
C GLN A 25 4.14 -9.76 -11.16
N LEU A 26 3.51 -10.55 -10.30
CA LEU A 26 3.14 -10.13 -8.95
C LEU A 26 4.34 -10.24 -8.02
N LEU A 27 4.68 -9.15 -7.35
CA LEU A 27 5.83 -9.04 -6.44
C LEU A 27 5.40 -9.02 -4.96
N ASN A 28 4.52 -9.94 -4.54
CA ASN A 28 3.97 -9.96 -3.19
C ASN A 28 4.64 -10.96 -2.24
N LYS A 29 5.64 -11.71 -2.68
CA LYS A 29 6.28 -12.76 -1.88
C LYS A 29 7.71 -12.39 -1.53
N ASN A 30 8.21 -12.98 -0.42
CA ASN A 30 9.59 -12.89 0.03
C ASN A 30 10.05 -11.46 0.41
N TRP A 31 9.14 -10.64 0.86
CA TRP A 31 9.45 -9.35 1.44
C TRP A 31 10.07 -9.51 2.82
N GLN A 32 10.94 -8.59 3.15
CA GLN A 32 11.50 -8.43 4.49
C GLN A 32 11.30 -6.99 4.94
N PHE A 33 11.24 -6.78 6.27
CA PHE A 33 11.13 -5.45 6.85
C PHE A 33 12.06 -5.30 8.05
N LYS A 34 12.32 -4.05 8.40
CA LYS A 34 13.02 -3.67 9.64
C LYS A 34 12.64 -2.27 10.08
N ASN A 35 12.87 -1.92 11.35
CA ASN A 35 13.01 -0.53 11.73
C ASN A 35 14.21 0.05 10.96
N THR A 36 14.10 1.25 10.45
CA THR A 36 15.13 1.82 9.56
C THR A 36 16.50 1.93 10.23
N ILE A 37 16.54 2.12 11.56
CA ILE A 37 17.80 2.22 12.32
C ILE A 37 18.37 0.86 12.72
N ASP A 38 17.58 -0.23 12.65
CA ASP A 38 18.04 -1.56 13.02
C ASP A 38 18.85 -2.21 11.88
N GLU A 39 19.71 -3.18 12.23
CA GLU A 39 20.42 -3.97 11.23
C GLU A 39 19.67 -5.25 10.86
N LYS A 40 18.83 -5.76 11.76
CA LYS A 40 18.17 -7.05 11.60
C LYS A 40 16.92 -6.95 10.75
N TRP A 41 16.85 -7.80 9.73
CA TRP A 41 15.67 -7.99 8.87
C TRP A 41 14.78 -9.11 9.37
N TYR A 42 13.49 -8.95 9.20
CA TYR A 42 12.44 -9.91 9.52
C TYR A 42 11.55 -10.14 8.31
N ASP A 43 10.88 -11.28 8.23
CA ASP A 43 9.95 -11.57 7.14
C ASP A 43 8.73 -10.67 7.20
N ALA A 44 8.29 -10.19 6.05
CA ALA A 44 7.13 -9.32 5.91
C ALA A 44 6.05 -9.94 5.03
N ILE A 45 4.79 -9.64 5.34
CA ILE A 45 3.62 -10.04 4.58
C ILE A 45 3.15 -8.86 3.72
N VAL A 46 3.17 -9.05 2.40
CA VAL A 46 2.65 -8.06 1.44
C VAL A 46 1.56 -8.71 0.59
N PRO A 47 0.37 -8.12 0.51
CA PRO A 47 -0.12 -6.90 1.18
C PRO A 47 -0.22 -7.01 2.71
N GLY A 48 0.19 -5.94 3.41
CA GLY A 48 0.16 -5.91 4.86
C GLY A 48 0.54 -4.54 5.45
N CYS A 49 0.86 -4.55 6.73
CA CYS A 49 1.37 -3.37 7.42
C CYS A 49 2.33 -3.78 8.55
N VAL A 50 3.13 -2.84 9.00
CA VAL A 50 4.17 -3.06 10.02
C VAL A 50 3.63 -3.69 11.31
N HIS A 51 2.42 -3.35 11.75
CA HIS A 51 1.83 -3.92 12.96
C HIS A 51 1.59 -5.44 12.82
N LEU A 52 1.12 -5.88 11.65
CA LEU A 52 0.93 -7.30 11.35
C LEU A 52 2.25 -8.03 11.26
N ASP A 53 3.25 -7.43 10.61
CA ASP A 53 4.58 -8.02 10.46
C ASP A 53 5.28 -8.17 11.81
N LEU A 54 5.20 -7.16 12.68
CA LEU A 54 5.73 -7.21 14.05
C LEU A 54 5.04 -8.30 14.89
N LEU A 55 3.71 -8.43 14.74
CA LEU A 55 2.93 -9.44 15.46
C LEU A 55 3.29 -10.86 15.00
N GLU A 56 3.35 -11.09 13.70
CA GLU A 56 3.70 -12.40 13.11
C GLU A 56 5.10 -12.86 13.53
N ASN A 57 6.04 -11.92 13.56
CA ASN A 57 7.41 -12.19 14.03
C ASN A 57 7.53 -12.23 15.57
N LYS A 58 6.42 -12.10 16.32
CA LYS A 58 6.38 -12.13 17.79
C LYS A 58 7.23 -11.03 18.44
N LEU A 59 7.41 -9.92 17.77
CA LEU A 59 8.17 -8.76 18.26
C LEU A 59 7.31 -7.85 19.15
N ILE A 60 5.98 -7.97 19.00
CA ILE A 60 5.01 -7.26 19.84
C ILE A 60 3.97 -8.23 20.38
N PRO A 61 3.35 -7.93 21.54
CA PRO A 61 2.19 -8.66 22.01
C PRO A 61 0.97 -8.33 21.14
N ASN A 62 -0.10 -9.17 21.23
CA ASN A 62 -1.35 -8.90 20.54
C ASN A 62 -1.89 -7.52 20.89
N PRO A 63 -2.01 -6.59 19.92
CA PRO A 63 -2.41 -5.19 20.15
C PRO A 63 -3.79 -5.04 20.79
N PHE A 64 -4.70 -5.97 20.54
CA PHE A 64 -6.09 -5.90 21.00
C PHE A 64 -6.30 -6.45 22.42
N VAL A 65 -5.23 -6.86 23.11
CA VAL A 65 -5.34 -7.42 24.46
C VAL A 65 -4.97 -6.37 25.52
N ARG A 66 -5.90 -6.09 26.43
CA ARG A 66 -5.72 -5.17 27.57
C ARG A 66 -5.24 -3.77 27.12
N ASN A 67 -4.11 -3.32 27.66
CA ASN A 67 -3.52 -2.00 27.42
C ASN A 67 -2.37 -2.04 26.38
N ASN A 68 -2.29 -3.11 25.57
CA ASN A 68 -1.18 -3.23 24.62
C ASN A 68 -1.22 -2.15 23.54
N GLU A 69 -2.40 -1.76 23.08
CA GLU A 69 -2.56 -0.64 22.16
C GLU A 69 -1.76 0.60 22.58
N LYS A 70 -1.92 1.02 23.87
CA LYS A 70 -1.23 2.20 24.39
C LYS A 70 0.29 2.04 24.44
N LYS A 71 0.77 0.80 24.65
CA LYS A 71 2.21 0.48 24.69
C LYS A 71 2.84 0.42 23.31
N LEU A 72 2.05 0.31 22.26
CA LEU A 72 2.50 0.10 20.88
C LEU A 72 2.45 1.38 20.04
N GLN A 73 2.11 2.53 20.62
CA GLN A 73 2.04 3.81 19.90
C GLN A 73 3.39 4.24 19.30
N TRP A 74 4.50 3.77 19.86
CA TRP A 74 5.85 4.00 19.34
C TRP A 74 6.03 3.54 17.88
N ILE A 75 5.26 2.54 17.42
CA ILE A 75 5.36 2.00 16.06
C ILE A 75 5.03 3.08 15.02
N ALA A 76 4.09 3.96 15.33
CA ALA A 76 3.70 5.09 14.47
C ALA A 76 4.77 6.18 14.39
N GLU A 77 5.68 6.22 15.37
CA GLU A 77 6.75 7.23 15.43
C GLU A 77 8.05 6.78 14.79
N GLU A 78 8.15 5.51 14.39
CA GLU A 78 9.35 4.97 13.77
C GLU A 78 9.26 4.96 12.23
N ASP A 79 10.43 4.99 11.60
CA ASP A 79 10.57 4.81 10.17
C ASP A 79 10.84 3.33 9.86
N TRP A 80 10.23 2.81 8.81
CA TRP A 80 10.26 1.39 8.48
C TRP A 80 10.75 1.16 7.06
N THR A 81 11.64 0.20 6.89
CA THR A 81 12.17 -0.18 5.57
C THR A 81 11.72 -1.59 5.20
N TYR A 82 11.13 -1.71 4.02
CA TYR A 82 10.79 -2.98 3.37
C TYR A 82 11.75 -3.22 2.21
N ARG A 83 12.16 -4.47 2.00
CA ARG A 83 12.97 -4.84 0.84
C ARG A 83 12.51 -6.13 0.20
N LEU A 84 12.75 -6.23 -1.09
CA LEU A 84 12.52 -7.41 -1.90
C LEU A 84 13.66 -7.60 -2.89
N HIS A 85 14.26 -8.81 -2.90
CA HIS A 85 15.12 -9.24 -3.98
C HIS A 85 14.28 -10.06 -4.96
N PHE A 86 14.25 -9.68 -6.23
CA PHE A 86 13.45 -10.36 -7.24
C PHE A 86 14.16 -10.46 -8.59
N VAL A 87 13.77 -11.48 -9.37
CA VAL A 87 14.22 -11.65 -10.75
C VAL A 87 12.99 -11.43 -11.65
N PRO A 88 13.06 -10.53 -12.63
CA PRO A 88 11.98 -10.33 -13.57
C PRO A 88 11.74 -11.58 -14.43
N GLU A 89 10.48 -11.89 -14.69
CA GLU A 89 10.10 -12.96 -15.60
C GLU A 89 10.55 -12.64 -17.04
N LYS A 90 10.88 -13.69 -17.81
CA LYS A 90 11.38 -13.53 -19.17
C LYS A 90 10.37 -12.80 -20.08
N GLU A 91 9.09 -13.01 -19.84
CA GLU A 91 8.00 -12.38 -20.56
C GLU A 91 8.01 -10.86 -20.34
N ILE A 92 8.29 -10.41 -19.14
CA ILE A 92 8.43 -8.98 -18.80
C ILE A 92 9.67 -8.39 -19.47
N LEU A 93 10.81 -9.10 -19.40
CA LEU A 93 12.09 -8.62 -19.93
C LEU A 93 12.05 -8.41 -21.46
N ARG A 94 11.26 -9.19 -22.19
CA ARG A 94 11.09 -9.07 -23.64
C ARG A 94 10.37 -7.81 -24.08
N ASN A 95 9.62 -7.18 -23.17
CA ASN A 95 8.85 -5.99 -23.48
C ASN A 95 9.73 -4.73 -23.53
N LYS A 96 9.34 -3.78 -24.38
CA LYS A 96 10.04 -2.51 -24.52
C LYS A 96 9.87 -1.62 -23.29
N ASN A 97 8.64 -1.49 -22.83
CA ASN A 97 8.28 -0.66 -21.69
C ASN A 97 8.06 -1.54 -20.46
N LYS A 98 8.57 -1.11 -19.30
CA LYS A 98 8.41 -1.83 -18.03
C LYS A 98 8.08 -0.85 -16.92
N VAL A 99 7.00 -1.10 -16.20
CA VAL A 99 6.52 -0.27 -15.09
C VAL A 99 6.43 -1.10 -13.83
N ILE A 100 6.86 -0.54 -12.73
CA ILE A 100 6.51 -1.02 -11.40
C ILE A 100 5.27 -0.27 -10.92
N LEU A 101 4.28 -1.01 -10.43
CA LEU A 101 3.02 -0.49 -9.92
C LEU A 101 2.85 -0.90 -8.46
N PHE A 102 2.69 0.07 -7.58
CA PHE A 102 2.23 -0.11 -6.21
C PHE A 102 0.75 0.30 -6.15
N GLU A 103 -0.15 -0.62 -5.92
CA GLU A 103 -1.59 -0.32 -5.84
C GLU A 103 -1.95 0.46 -4.57
N GLY A 104 -1.10 0.42 -3.54
CA GLY A 104 -1.29 1.18 -2.31
C GLY A 104 -0.08 1.15 -1.39
N LEU A 105 0.40 2.35 -1.05
CA LEU A 105 1.47 2.60 -0.08
C LEU A 105 0.91 3.43 1.07
N ASP A 106 1.10 3.01 2.30
CA ASP A 106 0.59 3.66 3.49
C ASP A 106 1.73 4.22 4.33
N THR A 107 2.08 5.47 4.21
CA THR A 107 1.57 6.59 3.41
C THR A 107 2.73 7.32 2.74
N TYR A 108 3.68 7.84 3.55
CA TYR A 108 4.88 8.54 3.08
C TYR A 108 6.00 7.53 2.86
N ALA A 109 6.35 7.27 1.62
CA ALA A 109 7.43 6.35 1.30
C ALA A 109 8.33 6.88 0.20
N ASP A 110 9.61 6.56 0.31
CA ASP A 110 10.61 6.71 -0.75
C ASP A 110 10.96 5.32 -1.27
N ILE A 111 10.89 5.14 -2.58
CA ILE A 111 11.09 3.86 -3.25
C ILE A 111 12.38 3.89 -4.04
N PHE A 112 13.20 2.86 -3.85
CA PHE A 112 14.48 2.69 -4.51
C PHE A 112 14.51 1.39 -5.27
N LEU A 113 15.00 1.41 -6.51
CA LEU A 113 15.29 0.22 -7.30
C LEU A 113 16.78 0.22 -7.64
N ASN A 114 17.47 -0.84 -7.23
CA ASN A 114 18.92 -0.99 -7.43
C ASN A 114 19.74 0.21 -6.88
N GLY A 115 19.28 0.79 -5.76
CA GLY A 115 19.90 1.94 -5.11
C GLY A 115 19.53 3.30 -5.71
N ILE A 116 18.73 3.33 -6.79
CA ILE A 116 18.27 4.57 -7.43
C ILE A 116 16.88 4.91 -6.93
N LYS A 117 16.67 6.12 -6.40
CA LYS A 117 15.34 6.60 -6.01
C LYS A 117 14.47 6.79 -7.24
N ILE A 118 13.37 6.07 -7.32
CA ILE A 118 12.46 6.06 -8.46
C ILE A 118 11.16 6.81 -8.22
N LEU A 119 10.69 6.89 -6.95
CA LEU A 119 9.35 7.39 -6.62
C LEU A 119 9.29 7.85 -5.17
N SER A 120 8.40 8.80 -4.87
CA SER A 120 7.95 9.13 -3.50
C SER A 120 6.43 9.13 -3.43
N SER A 121 5.88 8.57 -2.36
CA SER A 121 4.43 8.56 -2.09
C SER A 121 4.06 9.45 -0.90
N ASN A 122 2.82 9.96 -0.91
CA ASN A 122 2.24 10.76 0.18
C ASN A 122 0.72 10.59 0.31
N ASN A 123 0.16 9.53 -0.28
CA ASN A 123 -1.28 9.29 -0.30
C ASN A 123 -1.54 7.78 -0.36
N MET A 124 -2.21 7.22 0.66
CA MET A 124 -2.47 5.78 0.71
C MET A 124 -3.54 5.30 -0.29
N PHE A 125 -4.39 6.22 -0.78
CA PHE A 125 -5.54 5.87 -1.64
C PHE A 125 -5.21 5.91 -3.13
N HIS A 126 -4.01 6.38 -3.48
CA HIS A 126 -3.57 6.54 -4.86
C HIS A 126 -2.63 5.39 -5.26
N PRO A 127 -2.82 4.74 -6.42
CA PRO A 127 -1.83 3.84 -6.97
C PRO A 127 -0.62 4.65 -7.48
N TRP A 128 0.57 4.11 -7.29
CA TRP A 128 1.82 4.73 -7.66
C TRP A 128 2.52 3.89 -8.71
N GLU A 129 2.82 4.47 -9.86
CA GLU A 129 3.52 3.77 -10.95
C GLU A 129 4.77 4.53 -11.39
N LYS A 130 5.78 3.78 -11.79
CA LYS A 130 7.01 4.33 -12.34
C LYS A 130 7.56 3.47 -13.47
N GLU A 131 7.92 4.10 -14.57
CA GLU A 131 8.65 3.49 -15.66
C GLU A 131 10.09 3.20 -15.21
N ILE A 132 10.56 1.95 -15.43
CA ILE A 132 11.82 1.44 -14.92
C ILE A 132 12.64 0.65 -15.95
N SER A 133 12.32 0.74 -17.23
CA SER A 133 12.94 -0.05 -18.30
C SER A 133 14.46 0.06 -18.33
N GLU A 134 15.00 1.25 -18.04
CA GLU A 134 16.44 1.52 -18.07
C GLU A 134 17.17 1.09 -16.78
N ILE A 135 16.42 0.91 -15.68
CA ILE A 135 16.98 0.62 -14.35
C ILE A 135 16.89 -0.88 -14.05
N LEU A 136 15.90 -1.55 -14.65
CA LEU A 136 15.62 -2.97 -14.39
C LEU A 136 16.72 -3.85 -14.97
N LYS A 137 17.31 -4.69 -14.12
CA LYS A 137 18.33 -5.68 -14.51
C LYS A 137 17.68 -7.01 -14.93
N ASN A 138 18.34 -7.72 -15.83
CA ASN A 138 17.92 -9.07 -16.24
C ASN A 138 18.09 -10.15 -15.13
N GLY A 139 18.93 -9.86 -14.12
CA GLY A 139 19.17 -10.72 -12.97
C GLY A 139 18.42 -10.28 -11.73
N VAL A 140 19.05 -10.45 -10.59
CA VAL A 140 18.50 -10.02 -9.29
C VAL A 140 18.42 -8.51 -9.24
N ASN A 141 17.25 -8.00 -8.90
CA ASN A 141 16.98 -6.60 -8.59
C ASN A 141 16.73 -6.44 -7.09
N ASP A 142 17.13 -5.31 -6.56
CA ASP A 142 16.91 -4.91 -5.19
C ASP A 142 15.89 -3.78 -5.15
N LEU A 143 14.75 -4.02 -4.50
CA LEU A 143 13.65 -3.07 -4.35
C LEU A 143 13.50 -2.72 -2.87
N GLU A 144 13.68 -1.47 -2.53
CA GLU A 144 13.49 -0.95 -1.17
C GLU A 144 12.37 0.09 -1.13
N VAL A 145 11.57 0.02 -0.07
CA VAL A 145 10.49 0.96 0.24
C VAL A 145 10.69 1.48 1.66
N CYS A 146 11.14 2.71 1.78
CA CYS A 146 11.44 3.36 3.06
C CYS A 146 10.24 4.23 3.49
N PHE A 147 9.45 3.75 4.45
CA PHE A 147 8.34 4.49 5.02
C PHE A 147 8.82 5.44 6.11
N ARG A 148 8.43 6.71 6.00
CA ARG A 148 8.62 7.69 7.05
C ARG A 148 7.41 7.72 7.98
N SER A 149 7.64 7.99 9.26
CA SER A 149 6.58 8.12 10.27
C SER A 149 5.50 9.10 9.82
N PRO A 150 4.24 8.67 9.67
CA PRO A 150 3.17 9.56 9.21
C PRO A 150 2.81 10.65 10.23
N THR A 151 3.14 10.46 11.50
CA THR A 151 2.94 11.45 12.55
C THR A 151 4.04 12.49 12.53
N LYS A 152 5.31 12.09 12.45
CA LYS A 152 6.47 13.01 12.43
C LYS A 152 6.53 13.86 11.16
N GLU A 153 6.18 13.28 10.00
CA GLU A 153 6.26 13.92 8.68
C GLU A 153 5.46 15.23 8.60
N VAL A 154 4.34 15.31 9.31
CA VAL A 154 3.44 16.46 9.22
C VAL A 154 3.63 17.51 10.31
N PHE A 155 4.49 17.31 11.30
CA PHE A 155 4.69 18.28 12.39
C PHE A 155 5.13 19.66 11.91
N ALA A 156 5.96 19.72 10.88
CA ALA A 156 6.40 21.00 10.32
C ALA A 156 5.23 21.79 9.73
N GLN A 157 4.32 21.14 9.04
CA GLN A 157 3.11 21.76 8.49
C GLN A 157 2.14 22.20 9.59
N MET A 158 1.93 21.37 10.62
CA MET A 158 1.08 21.71 11.76
C MET A 158 1.55 22.98 12.46
N ARG A 159 2.86 23.16 12.68
CA ARG A 159 3.44 24.32 13.36
C ARG A 159 3.29 25.62 12.56
N GLN A 160 3.10 25.57 11.25
CA GLN A 160 2.89 26.74 10.41
C GLN A 160 1.47 27.30 10.51
N LEU A 161 0.50 26.50 10.97
CA LEU A 161 -0.88 26.96 11.14
C LEU A 161 -1.04 27.72 12.47
N LYS A 162 -1.77 28.83 12.38
CA LYS A 162 -2.13 29.66 13.54
C LYS A 162 -3.31 29.10 14.35
N TYR A 163 -3.97 28.06 13.84
CA TYR A 163 -5.14 27.42 14.44
C TYR A 163 -5.05 25.90 14.30
N GLN A 164 -5.72 25.19 15.19
CA GLN A 164 -5.80 23.73 15.14
C GLN A 164 -6.93 23.30 14.22
N LEU A 165 -6.66 22.36 13.32
CA LEU A 165 -7.69 21.73 12.50
C LEU A 165 -8.51 20.74 13.35
N PRO A 166 -9.81 20.55 13.02
CA PRO A 166 -10.66 19.56 13.71
C PRO A 166 -10.07 18.14 13.58
N ALA A 167 -9.85 17.50 14.71
CA ALA A 167 -9.33 16.14 14.80
C ALA A 167 -9.71 15.50 16.15
N ASP A 168 -11.01 15.53 16.49
CA ASP A 168 -11.49 15.23 17.85
C ASP A 168 -11.19 13.78 18.28
N ASN A 169 -11.31 12.83 17.36
CA ASN A 169 -11.04 11.42 17.61
C ASN A 169 -9.57 11.00 17.41
N ASP A 170 -8.73 11.90 16.93
CA ASP A 170 -7.31 11.61 16.71
C ASP A 170 -6.55 11.55 18.03
N GLN A 171 -6.07 10.37 18.37
CA GLN A 171 -5.26 10.08 19.56
C GLN A 171 -3.75 10.13 19.30
N ALA A 172 -3.35 10.31 18.02
CA ALA A 172 -1.95 10.33 17.56
C ALA A 172 -1.46 11.76 17.26
N GLY A 173 -1.65 12.68 18.20
CA GLY A 173 -1.09 14.02 18.10
C GLY A 173 -1.84 15.00 17.21
N LYS A 174 -3.09 14.71 16.83
CA LYS A 174 -3.94 15.55 15.96
C LYS A 174 -3.36 15.74 14.55
N THR A 175 -2.67 14.71 14.03
CA THR A 175 -1.93 14.75 12.77
C THR A 175 -2.76 14.30 11.57
N SER A 176 -3.91 13.66 11.78
CA SER A 176 -4.78 13.10 10.73
C SER A 176 -5.22 14.10 9.65
N PRO A 177 -5.54 15.38 9.95
CA PRO A 177 -5.97 16.33 8.93
C PRO A 177 -4.89 16.69 7.90
N PHE A 178 -3.63 16.39 8.20
CA PHE A 178 -2.48 16.71 7.35
C PHE A 178 -2.02 15.53 6.49
N THR A 179 -2.58 14.33 6.72
CA THR A 179 -2.14 13.10 6.08
C THR A 179 -3.25 12.50 5.22
N ARG A 180 -2.95 12.18 3.97
CA ARG A 180 -3.89 11.46 3.07
C ARG A 180 -3.91 9.97 3.39
N LYS A 181 -4.41 9.67 4.57
CA LYS A 181 -4.51 8.36 5.20
C LYS A 181 -5.89 8.20 5.81
N ALA A 182 -6.36 6.96 5.96
CA ALA A 182 -7.66 6.70 6.56
C ALA A 182 -7.71 7.25 8.01
N PRO A 183 -8.62 8.19 8.31
CA PRO A 183 -8.60 8.88 9.60
C PRO A 183 -8.85 7.95 10.78
N TYR A 184 -9.55 6.84 10.62
CA TYR A 184 -9.75 5.85 11.68
C TYR A 184 -8.45 5.18 12.17
N HIS A 185 -7.34 5.25 11.44
CA HIS A 185 -6.04 4.77 11.93
C HIS A 185 -5.52 5.60 13.11
N TYR A 186 -5.94 6.85 13.21
CA TYR A 186 -5.56 7.76 14.30
C TYR A 186 -6.42 7.60 15.55
N GLY A 187 -7.30 6.60 15.58
CA GLY A 187 -8.24 6.33 16.65
C GLY A 187 -9.65 6.80 16.31
N TRP A 188 -10.59 6.36 17.13
CA TRP A 188 -11.99 6.75 17.10
C TRP A 188 -12.56 6.64 18.52
N ASP A 189 -13.78 7.14 18.77
CA ASP A 189 -14.40 7.06 20.10
C ASP A 189 -14.68 5.62 20.56
N TRP A 190 -14.93 4.70 19.61
CA TRP A 190 -15.08 3.26 19.87
C TRP A 190 -13.98 2.38 19.30
N GLY A 191 -12.98 2.94 18.65
CA GLY A 191 -11.95 2.20 17.91
C GLY A 191 -10.53 2.47 18.41
N PRO A 192 -9.63 1.49 18.26
CA PRO A 192 -8.24 1.63 18.67
C PRO A 192 -7.48 2.59 17.76
N CYS A 193 -6.36 3.12 18.26
CA CYS A 193 -5.42 3.93 17.53
C CYS A 193 -4.25 3.09 17.05
N PHE A 194 -4.19 2.82 15.74
CA PHE A 194 -3.07 2.16 15.07
C PHE A 194 -2.71 2.92 13.80
N VAL A 195 -1.79 3.87 13.93
CA VAL A 195 -1.26 4.60 12.76
C VAL A 195 -0.26 3.70 12.06
N THR A 196 -0.74 2.99 11.05
CA THR A 196 0.03 1.97 10.33
C THR A 196 0.98 2.58 9.30
N SER A 197 1.96 1.78 8.87
CA SER A 197 2.78 1.99 7.68
C SER A 197 2.94 0.66 6.96
N GLY A 198 3.03 0.66 5.63
CA GLY A 198 3.28 -0.57 4.89
C GLY A 198 2.76 -0.58 3.46
N ILE A 199 3.00 -1.69 2.80
CA ILE A 199 2.54 -1.98 1.44
C ILE A 199 1.20 -2.70 1.54
N TRP A 200 0.10 -1.94 1.60
CA TRP A 200 -1.22 -2.48 1.96
C TRP A 200 -2.03 -3.04 0.78
N ARG A 201 -1.50 -2.92 -0.44
CA ARG A 201 -2.05 -3.53 -1.66
C ARG A 201 -0.93 -4.18 -2.48
N ASN A 202 -1.30 -4.75 -3.63
CA ASN A 202 -0.35 -5.48 -4.46
C ASN A 202 0.76 -4.59 -5.01
N VAL A 203 1.91 -5.24 -5.25
CA VAL A 203 3.00 -4.72 -6.06
C VAL A 203 3.12 -5.56 -7.31
N SER A 204 3.19 -4.93 -8.47
CA SER A 204 3.26 -5.61 -9.76
C SER A 204 4.33 -5.00 -10.65
N LEU A 205 5.04 -5.86 -11.37
CA LEU A 205 5.89 -5.48 -12.49
C LEU A 205 5.11 -5.77 -13.78
N ILE A 206 4.92 -4.75 -14.62
CA ILE A 206 4.11 -4.82 -15.84
C ILE A 206 4.98 -4.47 -17.03
N GLY A 207 4.91 -5.27 -18.10
CA GLY A 207 5.63 -5.02 -19.34
C GLY A 207 4.70 -4.96 -20.54
N TRP A 208 5.00 -4.09 -21.52
CA TRP A 208 4.33 -4.05 -22.83
C TRP A 208 5.24 -3.47 -23.92
N SER A 209 4.99 -3.79 -25.17
CA SER A 209 5.80 -3.30 -26.29
C SER A 209 5.08 -2.27 -27.14
N ASP A 210 3.87 -2.55 -27.59
CA ASP A 210 3.18 -1.71 -28.57
C ASP A 210 2.18 -0.76 -27.91
N TRP A 211 1.21 -1.30 -27.16
CA TRP A 211 0.18 -0.52 -26.52
C TRP A 211 -0.22 -1.09 -25.16
N HIS A 212 -0.71 -0.24 -24.28
CA HIS A 212 -1.19 -0.59 -22.95
C HIS A 212 -2.40 0.25 -22.57
N VAL A 213 -3.50 -0.41 -22.24
CA VAL A 213 -4.72 0.27 -21.76
C VAL A 213 -4.57 0.54 -20.28
N LYS A 214 -4.31 1.79 -19.92
CA LYS A 214 -4.19 2.22 -18.52
C LYS A 214 -5.53 2.28 -17.79
N ARG A 215 -6.58 2.71 -18.49
CA ARG A 215 -7.92 2.87 -17.93
C ARG A 215 -8.96 2.71 -19.02
N SER A 216 -10.05 2.02 -18.69
CA SER A 216 -11.29 2.01 -19.46
C SER A 216 -12.43 2.44 -18.56
N SER A 217 -13.39 3.19 -19.10
CA SER A 217 -14.62 3.54 -18.39
C SER A 217 -15.80 3.38 -19.33
N ILE A 218 -16.91 2.92 -18.79
CA ILE A 218 -18.20 2.85 -19.49
C ILE A 218 -19.01 3.99 -18.91
N THR A 219 -19.39 4.96 -19.74
CA THR A 219 -20.08 6.17 -19.28
C THR A 219 -21.45 6.13 -19.80
N ASN A 220 -22.06 5.75 -20.62
CA ASN A 220 -23.47 5.72 -20.99
C ASN A 220 -23.93 4.26 -21.11
N CYS A 221 -24.87 3.91 -20.26
CA CYS A 221 -25.44 2.56 -20.24
C CYS A 221 -26.97 2.69 -20.16
N GLU A 222 -27.65 2.22 -21.18
CA GLU A 222 -29.09 2.02 -21.12
C GLU A 222 -29.36 0.62 -20.61
N LEU A 223 -30.10 0.52 -19.50
CA LEU A 223 -30.42 -0.74 -18.85
C LEU A 223 -31.89 -1.09 -19.15
N GLU A 224 -32.09 -2.20 -19.81
CA GLU A 224 -33.36 -2.90 -19.88
C GLU A 224 -33.36 -4.06 -18.88
N ALA A 225 -34.52 -4.69 -18.65
CA ALA A 225 -34.70 -5.70 -17.60
C ALA A 225 -33.60 -6.79 -17.56
N ASN A 226 -33.03 -7.21 -18.69
CA ASN A 226 -32.01 -8.24 -18.78
C ASN A 226 -30.85 -7.89 -19.74
N THR A 227 -30.78 -6.66 -20.22
CA THR A 227 -29.79 -6.24 -21.25
C THR A 227 -29.22 -4.88 -20.90
N ALA A 228 -27.90 -4.72 -21.06
CA ALA A 228 -27.22 -3.44 -20.96
C ALA A 228 -26.68 -3.05 -22.34
N HIS A 229 -27.08 -1.91 -22.84
CA HIS A 229 -26.54 -1.32 -24.07
C HIS A 229 -25.40 -0.36 -23.67
N LEU A 230 -24.19 -0.67 -24.12
CA LEU A 230 -22.99 0.13 -23.88
C LEU A 230 -22.75 1.00 -25.11
N LEU A 231 -22.62 2.30 -24.90
CA LEU A 231 -22.30 3.29 -25.92
C LEU A 231 -20.85 3.75 -25.78
#